data_4ad3459732da0e5b6303cb7662611ffe
#
_entry.id   4ad3459732da0e5b6303cb7662611ffe
#
_cell.length_a   1.000
_cell.length_b   1.000
_cell.length_c   1.000
_cell.angle_alpha   90.00
_cell.angle_beta   90.00
_cell.angle_gamma   90.00
#
_symmetry.space_group_name_H-M   'P 1'
#
loop_
_entity.id
_entity.type
_entity.pdbx_description
1 polymer ?
#
loop_
_entity_poly.entity_id
_entity_poly.type
_entity_poly.pdbx_seq_one_letter_code
_entity_poly.pdbx_strand_id
1 'polypeptide(L)'
;MDPLSITASIIAVVQLTSVIIGCLNDLKDTSKDRAQCAIEISNVSDLLVTLMYRLDEVSSNDGWYGEVLALAAANGPIDQYRSALEQLKSKFTSSASSRTNIGGVLSWKFSKEEVANILMRIERLKSLTQIALEMDHFKLSQALKIDTTVITNTVRSLQESQVSEQYRVITDWLSSTDFPAQQSDFIGRRQEGTGQWFVVSPEFTNWLQGTKEDLFCPGIPGAGKTMIAAIAVDHIWKAFQGDNVGVAYVYCNYKRRETQTTTDLLAAILKQLVQERPLYGKPVTALHMLHTGRRTRPSLDEICTALDSVLSNYSKAYIVIDALDECSDSDGTRSELLAILRGLQAKTDTRLMVTSRFVSRIEQLFEGSPMLEIRASEADVKRFVAGQLHRLPMCVQRDPELQAETQDGIVLAVDGMFLLARLHVDSLRGKTTKKAVRATLKKLPRGSTALNEAYDEAIERIESQLPEESELAKTVLSWITYAMRQLTTKELAHALAVEAGESELDEDNIPDIEDVISVCAGLVTVDEESDVIRLVHYTTQEYFERVREVWNPKAQEEIASTCLTYLSFQTFSTGRCTNDEDFASRIRQNPFVDYAARYWGTHALTVQQTIKEQALPFLSNMNQLACSV
;
A
#
# COMPACT_ATOMS: atom_id res chain seq x y z
N MET A 1 -51.22 17.47 -3.57
CA MET A 1 -50.87 18.51 -2.56
C MET A 1 -51.69 19.74 -2.85
N ASP A 2 -52.23 20.40 -1.81
CA ASP A 2 -53.00 21.63 -1.90
C ASP A 2 -52.07 22.79 -2.37
N PRO A 3 -52.53 23.74 -3.19
CA PRO A 3 -51.79 24.95 -3.58
C PRO A 3 -51.10 25.69 -2.44
N LEU A 4 -51.73 25.72 -1.28
CA LEU A 4 -51.18 26.30 -0.05
C LEU A 4 -49.91 25.58 0.46
N SER A 5 -49.67 24.33 0.07
CA SER A 5 -48.54 23.51 0.54
C SER A 5 -47.22 23.89 -0.14
N ILE A 6 -47.20 24.22 -1.44
CA ILE A 6 -45.96 24.61 -2.13
C ILE A 6 -45.53 26.03 -1.76
N THR A 7 -46.47 26.98 -1.70
CA THR A 7 -46.17 28.34 -1.26
C THR A 7 -45.65 28.37 0.17
N ALA A 8 -46.21 27.55 1.07
CA ALA A 8 -45.71 27.40 2.44
C ALA A 8 -44.29 26.80 2.48
N SER A 9 -44.01 25.82 1.62
CA SER A 9 -42.68 25.22 1.51
C SER A 9 -41.63 26.21 0.99
N ILE A 10 -41.99 27.01 -0.02
CA ILE A 10 -41.12 28.09 -0.55
C ILE A 10 -40.86 29.14 0.52
N ILE A 11 -41.91 29.60 1.23
CA ILE A 11 -41.77 30.59 2.32
C ILE A 11 -40.82 30.11 3.40
N ALA A 12 -40.98 28.84 3.84
CA ALA A 12 -40.12 28.27 4.87
C ALA A 12 -38.64 28.22 4.42
N VAL A 13 -38.38 27.86 3.17
CA VAL A 13 -37.06 27.82 2.59
C VAL A 13 -36.45 29.20 2.43
N VAL A 14 -37.23 30.21 1.96
CA VAL A 14 -36.79 31.62 1.84
C VAL A 14 -36.42 32.19 3.21
N GLN A 15 -37.22 31.89 4.24
CA GLN A 15 -36.92 32.32 5.62
C GLN A 15 -35.61 31.70 6.12
N LEU A 16 -35.41 30.39 5.89
CA LEU A 16 -34.17 29.71 6.27
C LEU A 16 -32.96 30.28 5.52
N THR A 17 -33.15 30.59 4.23
CA THR A 17 -32.12 31.22 3.38
C THR A 17 -31.69 32.58 3.95
N SER A 18 -32.62 33.43 4.38
CA SER A 18 -32.29 34.73 4.98
C SER A 18 -31.47 34.60 6.26
N VAL A 19 -31.76 33.58 7.10
CA VAL A 19 -30.98 33.29 8.31
C VAL A 19 -29.54 32.84 7.95
N ILE A 20 -29.39 31.97 6.96
CA ILE A 20 -28.08 31.47 6.53
C ILE A 20 -27.23 32.60 5.91
N ILE A 21 -27.82 33.47 5.07
CA ILE A 21 -27.11 34.63 4.50
C ILE A 21 -26.61 35.54 5.61
N GLY A 22 -27.42 35.78 6.65
CA GLY A 22 -27.00 36.52 7.83
C GLY A 22 -25.78 35.90 8.50
N CYS A 23 -25.84 34.59 8.77
CA CYS A 23 -24.69 33.85 9.37
C CYS A 23 -23.44 33.90 8.48
N LEU A 24 -23.59 33.77 7.14
CA LEU A 24 -22.45 33.82 6.21
C LEU A 24 -21.81 35.22 6.15
N ASN A 25 -22.61 36.30 6.30
CA ASN A 25 -22.10 37.66 6.31
C ASN A 25 -21.40 38.03 7.64
N ASP A 26 -21.83 37.44 8.75
CA ASP A 26 -21.22 37.67 10.07
C ASP A 26 -19.86 37.01 10.27
N LEU A 27 -19.50 36.10 9.38
CA LEU A 27 -18.18 35.42 9.41
C LEU A 27 -17.06 36.40 8.99
N LYS A 28 -15.97 36.46 9.77
CA LYS A 28 -14.80 37.31 9.47
C LYS A 28 -13.85 36.69 8.44
N ASP A 29 -14.11 35.48 8.00
CA ASP A 29 -13.30 34.77 7.03
C ASP A 29 -13.54 35.25 5.61
N THR A 30 -12.46 35.40 4.81
CA THR A 30 -12.47 35.88 3.43
C THR A 30 -12.44 34.78 2.38
N SER A 31 -12.84 33.54 2.73
CA SER A 31 -12.74 32.39 1.80
C SER A 31 -13.65 32.64 0.56
N LYS A 32 -13.10 32.33 -0.63
CA LYS A 32 -13.83 32.44 -1.91
C LYS A 32 -15.09 31.56 -1.93
N ASP A 33 -14.99 30.36 -1.36
CA ASP A 33 -16.07 29.38 -1.32
C ASP A 33 -17.27 29.88 -0.52
N ARG A 34 -17.04 30.60 0.60
CA ARG A 34 -18.06 31.24 1.39
C ARG A 34 -18.80 32.30 0.61
N ALA A 35 -18.04 33.20 -0.05
CA ALA A 35 -18.61 34.28 -0.84
C ALA A 35 -19.46 33.73 -2.00
N GLN A 36 -19.00 32.70 -2.65
CA GLN A 36 -19.73 32.03 -3.72
C GLN A 36 -21.03 31.39 -3.20
N CYS A 37 -21.00 30.66 -2.08
CA CYS A 37 -22.20 30.12 -1.45
C CYS A 37 -23.21 31.19 -1.11
N ALA A 38 -22.81 32.34 -0.55
CA ALA A 38 -23.72 33.43 -0.20
C ALA A 38 -24.38 34.02 -1.42
N ILE A 39 -23.64 34.21 -2.52
CA ILE A 39 -24.19 34.74 -3.79
C ILE A 39 -25.20 33.77 -4.40
N GLU A 40 -24.84 32.47 -4.50
CA GLU A 40 -25.72 31.49 -5.13
C GLU A 40 -27.00 31.24 -4.30
N ILE A 41 -26.89 31.23 -2.98
CA ILE A 41 -28.03 31.14 -2.06
C ILE A 41 -28.95 32.34 -2.22
N SER A 42 -28.42 33.55 -2.37
CA SER A 42 -29.22 34.77 -2.62
C SER A 42 -29.95 34.69 -3.96
N ASN A 43 -29.25 34.27 -5.03
CA ASN A 43 -29.82 34.12 -6.36
C ASN A 43 -31.02 33.13 -6.37
N VAL A 44 -30.91 32.01 -5.68
CA VAL A 44 -32.00 31.02 -5.56
C VAL A 44 -33.18 31.60 -4.77
N SER A 45 -32.91 32.35 -3.71
CA SER A 45 -33.95 33.01 -2.93
C SER A 45 -34.81 33.93 -3.80
N ASP A 46 -34.18 34.75 -4.62
CA ASP A 46 -34.88 35.71 -5.51
C ASP A 46 -35.71 34.97 -6.57
N LEU A 47 -35.19 33.88 -7.13
CA LEU A 47 -35.93 33.05 -8.07
C LEU A 47 -37.14 32.36 -7.42
N LEU A 48 -37.00 31.85 -6.19
CA LEU A 48 -38.09 31.22 -5.45
C LEU A 48 -39.19 32.20 -5.10
N VAL A 49 -38.84 33.43 -4.73
CA VAL A 49 -39.81 34.52 -4.51
C VAL A 49 -40.57 34.87 -5.81
N THR A 50 -39.84 34.94 -6.93
CA THR A 50 -40.47 35.20 -8.24
C THR A 50 -41.39 34.04 -8.64
N LEU A 51 -40.99 32.78 -8.40
CA LEU A 51 -41.83 31.60 -8.65
C LEU A 51 -43.10 31.63 -7.79
N MET A 52 -43.00 32.05 -6.54
CA MET A 52 -44.14 32.17 -5.63
C MET A 52 -45.19 33.16 -6.17
N TYR A 53 -44.76 34.35 -6.65
CA TYR A 53 -45.68 35.30 -7.26
C TYR A 53 -46.35 34.76 -8.52
N ARG A 54 -45.64 34.00 -9.34
CA ARG A 54 -46.18 33.36 -10.55
C ARG A 54 -47.22 32.28 -10.22
N LEU A 55 -47.00 31.50 -9.14
CA LEU A 55 -47.96 30.49 -8.68
C LEU A 55 -49.33 31.10 -8.29
N ASP A 56 -49.32 32.32 -7.77
CA ASP A 56 -50.55 33.02 -7.40
C ASP A 56 -51.34 33.54 -8.64
N GLU A 57 -50.69 33.71 -9.79
CA GLU A 57 -51.30 34.18 -11.04
C GLU A 57 -51.89 33.05 -11.92
N VAL A 58 -51.50 31.80 -11.71
CA VAL A 58 -51.83 30.67 -12.60
C VAL A 58 -52.92 29.78 -12.00
N SER A 59 -53.83 29.29 -12.86
CA SER A 59 -54.90 28.38 -12.45
C SER A 59 -54.33 26.99 -12.05
N SER A 60 -54.84 26.41 -10.96
CA SER A 60 -54.43 25.07 -10.47
C SER A 60 -54.68 23.90 -11.45
N ASN A 61 -55.41 24.14 -12.53
CA ASN A 61 -55.69 23.16 -13.59
C ASN A 61 -54.67 23.17 -14.74
N ASP A 62 -53.67 24.05 -14.69
CA ASP A 62 -52.62 24.13 -15.70
C ASP A 62 -51.63 22.96 -15.53
N GLY A 63 -51.21 22.33 -16.64
CA GLY A 63 -50.22 21.27 -16.63
C GLY A 63 -48.89 21.71 -16.05
N TRP A 64 -48.48 22.96 -16.25
CA TRP A 64 -47.31 23.59 -15.66
C TRP A 64 -47.36 23.58 -14.13
N TYR A 65 -48.53 23.85 -13.56
CA TYR A 65 -48.72 23.86 -12.11
C TYR A 65 -48.44 22.50 -11.47
N GLY A 66 -48.83 21.38 -12.13
CA GLY A 66 -48.57 20.02 -11.69
C GLY A 66 -47.05 19.70 -11.64
N GLU A 67 -46.30 20.19 -12.63
CA GLU A 67 -44.84 19.98 -12.68
C GLU A 67 -44.11 20.84 -11.63
N VAL A 68 -44.57 22.07 -11.37
CA VAL A 68 -44.00 22.90 -10.30
C VAL A 68 -44.28 22.29 -8.91
N LEU A 69 -45.42 21.62 -8.71
CA LEU A 69 -45.68 20.83 -7.48
C LEU A 69 -44.64 19.74 -7.25
N ALA A 70 -44.08 19.13 -8.30
CA ALA A 70 -43.06 18.14 -8.18
C ALA A 70 -41.73 18.68 -7.62
N LEU A 71 -41.44 19.98 -7.79
CA LEU A 71 -40.28 20.64 -7.16
C LEU A 71 -40.36 20.61 -5.62
N ALA A 72 -41.56 20.65 -5.05
CA ALA A 72 -41.81 20.64 -3.62
C ALA A 72 -42.19 19.26 -3.05
N ALA A 73 -42.15 18.22 -3.86
CA ALA A 73 -42.39 16.85 -3.40
C ALA A 73 -41.38 16.42 -2.33
N ALA A 74 -41.76 15.45 -1.52
CA ALA A 74 -40.82 14.85 -0.55
C ALA A 74 -39.58 14.30 -1.27
N ASN A 75 -38.40 14.69 -0.80
CA ASN A 75 -37.09 14.47 -1.45
C ASN A 75 -36.94 15.16 -2.83
N GLY A 76 -37.82 16.08 -3.18
CA GLY A 76 -37.72 16.90 -4.38
C GLY A 76 -36.64 17.99 -4.27
N PRO A 77 -36.42 18.77 -5.35
CA PRO A 77 -35.35 19.78 -5.39
C PRO A 77 -35.42 20.83 -4.27
N ILE A 78 -36.61 21.30 -3.90
CA ILE A 78 -36.79 22.27 -2.79
C ILE A 78 -36.44 21.64 -1.44
N ASP A 79 -36.84 20.39 -1.22
CA ASP A 79 -36.52 19.65 0.02
C ASP A 79 -35.04 19.37 0.17
N GLN A 80 -34.37 19.06 -0.92
CA GLN A 80 -32.90 18.86 -0.94
C GLN A 80 -32.12 20.15 -0.71
N TYR A 81 -32.60 21.27 -1.29
CA TYR A 81 -32.03 22.58 -1.00
C TYR A 81 -32.22 22.97 0.46
N ARG A 82 -33.41 22.74 1.04
CA ARG A 82 -33.66 22.91 2.47
C ARG A 82 -32.68 22.11 3.32
N SER A 83 -32.48 20.83 2.99
CA SER A 83 -31.53 19.97 3.69
C SER A 83 -30.09 20.51 3.61
N ALA A 84 -29.66 21.04 2.47
CA ALA A 84 -28.35 21.67 2.34
C ALA A 84 -28.21 22.91 3.23
N LEU A 85 -29.26 23.76 3.31
CA LEU A 85 -29.29 24.92 4.20
C LEU A 85 -29.24 24.50 5.69
N GLU A 86 -29.95 23.42 6.08
CA GLU A 86 -29.94 22.89 7.43
C GLU A 86 -28.56 22.32 7.81
N GLN A 87 -27.85 21.68 6.89
CA GLN A 87 -26.46 21.27 7.07
C GLN A 87 -25.54 22.47 7.33
N LEU A 88 -25.67 23.54 6.54
CA LEU A 88 -24.94 24.78 6.80
C LEU A 88 -25.26 25.35 8.19
N LYS A 89 -26.54 25.43 8.56
CA LYS A 89 -26.99 25.93 9.85
C LYS A 89 -26.43 25.11 11.03
N SER A 90 -26.45 23.79 10.95
CA SER A 90 -26.00 22.88 12.02
C SER A 90 -24.53 23.08 12.36
N LYS A 91 -23.69 23.30 11.35
CA LYS A 91 -22.25 23.58 11.56
C LYS A 91 -21.98 24.96 12.18
N PHE A 92 -22.81 25.95 11.89
CA PHE A 92 -22.72 27.25 12.55
C PHE A 92 -23.18 27.20 14.02
N THR A 93 -24.19 26.39 14.35
CA THR A 93 -24.72 26.26 15.72
C THR A 93 -23.84 25.36 16.60
N SER A 94 -23.20 24.30 16.06
CA SER A 94 -22.29 23.45 16.82
C SER A 94 -21.04 24.22 17.28
N SER A 95 -20.61 25.22 16.56
CA SER A 95 -19.53 26.13 16.97
C SER A 95 -19.93 27.08 18.12
N ALA A 96 -21.24 27.29 18.35
CA ALA A 96 -21.75 28.17 19.41
C ALA A 96 -21.95 27.46 20.77
N SER A 97 -22.04 26.12 20.82
CA SER A 97 -22.24 25.35 22.06
C SER A 97 -20.95 25.07 22.84
N SER A 98 -19.79 25.38 22.32
CA SER A 98 -18.49 25.30 23.00
C SER A 98 -18.10 26.61 23.71
N ARG A 99 -19.06 27.28 24.32
CA ARG A 99 -18.83 28.57 25.02
C ARG A 99 -18.46 28.37 26.47
N THR A 100 -17.16 28.36 26.74
CA THR A 100 -16.59 28.82 28.02
C THR A 100 -15.44 29.79 27.78
N ASN A 101 -15.51 30.65 26.76
CA ASN A 101 -14.65 31.86 26.71
C ASN A 101 -15.28 32.94 25.84
N ILE A 102 -15.27 34.13 26.39
CA ILE A 102 -15.76 35.40 25.84
C ILE A 102 -14.98 35.72 24.55
N GLY A 103 -15.62 35.67 23.37
CA GLY A 103 -15.03 36.12 22.10
C GLY A 103 -15.00 35.07 20.96
N GLY A 104 -15.83 34.02 21.01
CA GLY A 104 -15.88 33.01 19.94
C GLY A 104 -16.21 33.57 18.56
N VAL A 105 -15.22 33.69 17.69
CA VAL A 105 -15.38 34.05 16.28
C VAL A 105 -15.90 32.84 15.53
N LEU A 106 -17.06 32.99 14.86
CA LEU A 106 -17.56 31.98 13.91
C LEU A 106 -16.51 31.79 12.79
N SER A 107 -16.08 30.58 12.51
CA SER A 107 -15.14 30.28 11.45
C SER A 107 -15.74 29.32 10.41
N TRP A 108 -15.33 29.48 9.13
CA TRP A 108 -15.71 28.64 8.02
C TRP A 108 -14.96 27.29 8.10
N LYS A 109 -15.63 26.22 8.55
CA LYS A 109 -15.05 24.88 8.72
C LYS A 109 -15.71 23.85 7.79
N PHE A 110 -15.58 24.04 6.50
CA PHE A 110 -16.08 23.10 5.51
C PHE A 110 -14.95 22.56 4.67
N SER A 111 -15.00 21.25 4.36
CA SER A 111 -14.11 20.64 3.36
C SER A 111 -14.51 21.11 1.96
N LYS A 112 -13.58 21.07 1.00
CA LYS A 112 -13.87 21.41 -0.40
C LYS A 112 -14.98 20.55 -1.00
N GLU A 113 -15.07 19.30 -0.59
CA GLU A 113 -16.05 18.32 -1.04
C GLU A 113 -17.45 18.63 -0.49
N GLU A 114 -17.56 19.02 0.78
CA GLU A 114 -18.84 19.46 1.38
C GLU A 114 -19.36 20.71 0.70
N VAL A 115 -18.49 21.68 0.41
CA VAL A 115 -18.86 22.92 -0.30
C VAL A 115 -19.33 22.60 -1.72
N ALA A 116 -18.63 21.74 -2.45
CA ALA A 116 -19.01 21.33 -3.80
C ALA A 116 -20.39 20.66 -3.82
N ASN A 117 -20.70 19.79 -2.86
CA ASN A 117 -22.00 19.14 -2.72
C ASN A 117 -23.14 20.14 -2.44
N ILE A 118 -22.90 21.13 -1.59
CA ILE A 118 -23.85 22.16 -1.27
C ILE A 118 -24.12 23.04 -2.51
N LEU A 119 -23.07 23.51 -3.18
CA LEU A 119 -23.15 24.31 -4.40
C LEU A 119 -23.89 23.57 -5.52
N MET A 120 -23.64 22.28 -5.71
CA MET A 120 -24.35 21.46 -6.69
C MET A 120 -25.85 21.43 -6.46
N ARG A 121 -26.31 21.30 -5.21
CA ARG A 121 -27.76 21.31 -4.87
C ARG A 121 -28.38 22.68 -5.07
N ILE A 122 -27.64 23.76 -4.80
CA ILE A 122 -28.04 25.13 -5.01
C ILE A 122 -28.22 25.40 -6.52
N GLU A 123 -27.19 25.12 -7.32
CA GLU A 123 -27.23 25.32 -8.78
C GLU A 123 -28.33 24.51 -9.46
N ARG A 124 -28.59 23.34 -8.97
CA ARG A 124 -29.66 22.48 -9.43
C ARG A 124 -31.04 23.08 -9.22
N LEU A 125 -31.36 23.52 -7.99
CA LEU A 125 -32.65 24.18 -7.73
C LEU A 125 -32.78 25.47 -8.55
N LYS A 126 -31.68 26.24 -8.68
CA LYS A 126 -31.61 27.43 -9.51
C LYS A 126 -32.02 27.15 -10.95
N SER A 127 -31.41 26.14 -11.59
CA SER A 127 -31.71 25.77 -12.98
C SER A 127 -33.15 25.30 -13.16
N LEU A 128 -33.68 24.47 -12.26
CA LEU A 128 -35.07 24.00 -12.34
C LEU A 128 -36.09 25.13 -12.11
N THR A 129 -35.79 26.06 -11.18
CA THR A 129 -36.62 27.20 -10.93
C THR A 129 -36.64 28.17 -12.12
N GLN A 130 -35.50 28.36 -12.79
CA GLN A 130 -35.42 29.15 -14.02
C GLN A 130 -36.29 28.55 -15.15
N ILE A 131 -36.19 27.23 -15.38
CA ILE A 131 -37.02 26.51 -16.36
C ILE A 131 -38.51 26.62 -15.99
N ALA A 132 -38.85 26.52 -14.71
CA ALA A 132 -40.21 26.71 -14.24
C ALA A 132 -40.73 28.12 -14.53
N LEU A 133 -39.91 29.15 -14.38
CA LEU A 133 -40.27 30.56 -14.67
C LEU A 133 -40.44 30.83 -16.17
N GLU A 134 -39.87 30.02 -17.06
CA GLU A 134 -40.15 30.06 -18.51
C GLU A 134 -41.57 29.58 -18.85
N MET A 135 -42.30 29.01 -17.90
CA MET A 135 -43.64 28.43 -18.05
C MET A 135 -43.74 27.33 -19.11
N ASP A 136 -42.65 26.66 -19.42
CA ASP A 136 -42.57 25.54 -20.34
C ASP A 136 -42.68 24.21 -19.58
N HIS A 137 -43.88 23.70 -19.50
CA HIS A 137 -44.18 22.47 -18.77
C HIS A 137 -43.44 21.26 -19.33
N PHE A 138 -43.20 21.17 -20.66
CA PHE A 138 -42.52 20.03 -21.28
C PHE A 138 -41.03 20.02 -20.92
N LYS A 139 -40.36 21.17 -20.98
CA LYS A 139 -38.96 21.32 -20.57
C LYS A 139 -38.76 21.01 -19.09
N LEU A 140 -39.69 21.50 -18.24
CA LEU A 140 -39.61 21.24 -16.79
C LEU A 140 -39.80 19.77 -16.47
N SER A 141 -40.78 19.07 -17.09
CA SER A 141 -40.99 17.63 -16.92
C SER A 141 -39.81 16.82 -17.38
N GLN A 142 -39.20 17.18 -18.51
CA GLN A 142 -37.99 16.52 -19.01
C GLN A 142 -36.78 16.74 -18.08
N ALA A 143 -36.59 17.97 -17.60
CA ALA A 143 -35.50 18.31 -16.67
C ALA A 143 -35.62 17.54 -15.34
N LEU A 144 -36.83 17.44 -14.77
CA LEU A 144 -37.10 16.68 -13.55
C LEU A 144 -36.83 15.19 -13.70
N LYS A 145 -37.14 14.57 -14.86
CA LYS A 145 -36.84 13.17 -15.14
C LYS A 145 -35.34 12.90 -15.19
N ILE A 146 -34.59 13.74 -15.90
CA ILE A 146 -33.13 13.64 -16.00
C ILE A 146 -32.52 13.80 -14.60
N ASP A 147 -33.00 14.74 -13.85
CA ASP A 147 -32.54 15.04 -12.51
C ASP A 147 -32.75 13.88 -11.54
N THR A 148 -33.90 13.22 -11.55
CA THR A 148 -34.15 12.04 -10.70
C THR A 148 -33.16 10.90 -10.99
N THR A 149 -32.77 10.72 -12.25
CA THR A 149 -31.81 9.68 -12.66
C THR A 149 -30.39 10.00 -12.17
N VAL A 150 -29.99 11.28 -12.28
CA VAL A 150 -28.67 11.73 -11.80
C VAL A 150 -28.56 11.59 -10.29
N ILE A 151 -29.65 11.94 -9.53
CA ILE A 151 -29.64 11.76 -8.06
C ILE A 151 -29.49 10.29 -7.68
N THR A 152 -30.31 9.42 -8.27
CA THR A 152 -30.28 8.00 -7.94
C THR A 152 -28.89 7.43 -8.16
N ASN A 153 -28.21 7.82 -9.25
CA ASN A 153 -26.84 7.39 -9.54
C ASN A 153 -25.82 8.01 -8.57
N THR A 154 -25.95 9.30 -8.24
CA THR A 154 -25.06 9.99 -7.30
C THR A 154 -25.22 9.46 -5.88
N VAL A 155 -26.45 9.24 -5.40
CA VAL A 155 -26.70 8.65 -4.07
C VAL A 155 -26.15 7.22 -4.00
N ARG A 156 -26.33 6.44 -5.07
CA ARG A 156 -25.76 5.09 -5.14
C ARG A 156 -24.24 5.13 -5.10
N SER A 157 -23.59 5.98 -5.88
CA SER A 157 -22.12 6.10 -5.89
C SER A 157 -21.56 6.61 -4.54
N LEU A 158 -22.27 7.53 -3.86
CA LEU A 158 -21.88 7.99 -2.52
C LEU A 158 -22.07 6.91 -1.45
N GLN A 159 -23.15 6.12 -1.52
CA GLN A 159 -23.34 4.97 -0.64
C GLN A 159 -22.27 3.89 -0.89
N GLU A 160 -21.98 3.59 -2.15
CA GLU A 160 -20.93 2.66 -2.53
C GLU A 160 -19.54 3.14 -2.05
N SER A 161 -19.24 4.42 -2.16
CA SER A 161 -18.01 5.03 -1.66
C SER A 161 -17.89 4.99 -0.14
N GLN A 162 -18.97 5.29 0.60
CA GLN A 162 -18.99 5.21 2.07
C GLN A 162 -18.85 3.77 2.57
N VAL A 163 -19.53 2.82 1.92
CA VAL A 163 -19.41 1.40 2.24
C VAL A 163 -17.99 0.91 1.96
N SER A 164 -17.40 1.32 0.84
CA SER A 164 -16.03 0.97 0.47
C SER A 164 -15.01 1.50 1.47
N GLU A 165 -15.14 2.76 1.90
CA GLU A 165 -14.21 3.36 2.90
C GLU A 165 -14.35 2.70 4.27
N GLN A 166 -15.57 2.45 4.74
CA GLN A 166 -15.79 1.70 6.00
C GLN A 166 -15.19 0.30 5.91
N TYR A 167 -15.33 -0.35 4.75
CA TYR A 167 -14.79 -1.67 4.53
C TYR A 167 -13.27 -1.68 4.54
N ARG A 168 -12.64 -0.65 3.96
CA ARG A 168 -11.18 -0.47 4.00
C ARG A 168 -10.67 -0.33 5.43
N VAL A 169 -11.31 0.50 6.24
CA VAL A 169 -10.96 0.66 7.67
C VAL A 169 -11.06 -0.68 8.42
N ILE A 170 -12.10 -1.47 8.17
CA ILE A 170 -12.30 -2.78 8.80
C ILE A 170 -11.22 -3.78 8.38
N THR A 171 -10.88 -3.83 7.09
CA THR A 171 -9.86 -4.75 6.56
C THR A 171 -8.46 -4.37 6.99
N ASP A 172 -8.15 -3.07 7.09
CA ASP A 172 -6.86 -2.58 7.58
C ASP A 172 -6.70 -2.81 9.09
N TRP A 173 -7.79 -2.72 9.85
CA TRP A 173 -7.80 -3.12 11.25
C TRP A 173 -7.52 -4.63 11.42
N LEU A 174 -8.02 -5.49 10.53
CA LEU A 174 -7.85 -6.94 10.61
C LEU A 174 -6.37 -7.34 10.43
N SER A 175 -5.69 -6.79 9.45
CA SER A 175 -4.27 -7.02 9.20
C SER A 175 -3.61 -5.79 8.57
N SER A 176 -2.46 -5.40 9.11
CA SER A 176 -1.60 -4.34 8.55
C SER A 176 -0.67 -4.86 7.44
N THR A 177 -0.61 -6.17 7.20
CA THR A 177 0.24 -6.76 6.16
C THR A 177 -0.38 -6.52 4.79
N ASP A 178 0.41 -5.97 3.87
CA ASP A 178 0.02 -5.68 2.50
C ASP A 178 0.74 -6.62 1.52
N PHE A 179 0.21 -7.83 1.38
CA PHE A 179 0.69 -8.79 0.36
C PHE A 179 0.29 -8.39 -1.07
N PRO A 180 -0.85 -7.75 -1.34
CA PRO A 180 -1.20 -7.21 -2.66
C PRO A 180 -0.16 -6.27 -3.25
N ALA A 181 0.40 -5.34 -2.48
CA ALA A 181 1.48 -4.47 -2.94
C ALA A 181 2.73 -5.28 -3.34
N GLN A 182 3.12 -6.28 -2.53
CA GLN A 182 4.24 -7.17 -2.85
C GLN A 182 3.99 -8.00 -4.12
N GLN A 183 2.77 -8.49 -4.32
CA GLN A 183 2.37 -9.21 -5.52
C GLN A 183 2.52 -8.35 -6.77
N SER A 184 2.05 -7.11 -6.72
CA SER A 184 2.13 -6.15 -7.81
C SER A 184 3.60 -5.84 -8.17
N ASP A 185 4.45 -5.59 -7.17
CA ASP A 185 5.90 -5.38 -7.36
C ASP A 185 6.56 -6.60 -8.03
N PHE A 186 6.28 -7.82 -7.58
CA PHE A 186 6.85 -9.02 -8.19
C PHE A 186 6.42 -9.17 -9.66
N ILE A 187 5.16 -8.95 -9.97
CA ILE A 187 4.67 -9.02 -11.36
C ILE A 187 5.23 -7.88 -12.20
N GLY A 188 5.34 -6.66 -11.66
CA GLY A 188 5.94 -5.51 -12.35
C GLY A 188 7.40 -5.75 -12.77
N ARG A 189 8.16 -6.51 -11.97
CA ARG A 189 9.57 -6.86 -12.27
C ARG A 189 9.72 -8.08 -13.16
N ARG A 190 8.64 -8.77 -13.47
CA ARG A 190 8.69 -9.96 -14.30
C ARG A 190 9.16 -9.60 -15.72
N GLN A 191 10.20 -10.30 -16.21
CA GLN A 191 10.51 -10.25 -17.63
C GLN A 191 9.40 -10.96 -18.42
N GLU A 192 8.80 -10.26 -19.36
CA GLU A 192 7.70 -10.78 -20.17
C GLU A 192 8.03 -12.15 -20.79
N GLY A 193 7.09 -13.07 -20.74
CA GLY A 193 7.22 -14.43 -21.27
C GLY A 193 8.02 -15.42 -20.42
N THR A 194 8.59 -15.00 -19.27
CA THR A 194 9.22 -15.95 -18.32
C THR A 194 8.19 -16.65 -17.45
N GLY A 195 8.49 -17.87 -16.98
CA GLY A 195 7.66 -18.68 -16.09
C GLY A 195 6.44 -19.32 -16.78
N GLN A 196 6.33 -19.24 -18.11
CA GLN A 196 5.22 -19.87 -18.86
C GLN A 196 5.23 -21.39 -18.73
N TRP A 197 6.40 -22.00 -18.63
CA TRP A 197 6.55 -23.44 -18.45
C TRP A 197 5.80 -23.94 -17.21
N PHE A 198 5.73 -23.15 -16.15
CA PHE A 198 5.07 -23.51 -14.92
C PHE A 198 3.54 -23.59 -15.08
N VAL A 199 2.93 -22.54 -15.65
CA VAL A 199 1.46 -22.46 -15.79
C VAL A 199 0.90 -23.45 -16.82
N VAL A 200 1.73 -23.96 -17.71
CA VAL A 200 1.34 -25.01 -18.69
C VAL A 200 1.76 -26.42 -18.25
N SER A 201 2.43 -26.56 -17.10
CA SER A 201 2.84 -27.88 -16.60
C SER A 201 1.61 -28.74 -16.25
N PRO A 202 1.70 -30.06 -16.43
CA PRO A 202 0.63 -30.98 -16.05
C PRO A 202 0.29 -30.89 -14.56
N GLU A 203 1.29 -30.74 -13.70
CA GLU A 203 1.14 -30.68 -12.24
C GLU A 203 0.34 -29.46 -11.83
N PHE A 204 0.67 -28.26 -12.34
CA PHE A 204 -0.06 -27.04 -12.05
C PHE A 204 -1.45 -27.06 -12.66
N THR A 205 -1.60 -27.52 -13.91
CA THR A 205 -2.88 -27.60 -14.60
C THR A 205 -3.84 -28.58 -13.90
N ASN A 206 -3.34 -29.74 -13.46
CA ASN A 206 -4.14 -30.72 -12.72
C ASN A 206 -4.53 -30.16 -11.34
N TRP A 207 -3.61 -29.54 -10.62
CA TRP A 207 -3.91 -28.85 -9.36
C TRP A 207 -4.96 -27.75 -9.53
N LEU A 208 -4.88 -26.97 -10.62
CA LEU A 208 -5.83 -25.90 -10.92
C LEU A 208 -7.26 -26.43 -11.21
N GLN A 209 -7.37 -27.65 -11.73
CA GLN A 209 -8.65 -28.29 -12.07
C GLN A 209 -9.11 -29.31 -11.03
N GLY A 210 -8.22 -29.86 -10.20
CA GLY A 210 -8.45 -30.87 -9.17
C GLY A 210 -9.41 -30.41 -8.06
N THR A 211 -9.44 -31.12 -6.95
CA THR A 211 -10.24 -30.79 -5.76
C THR A 211 -9.44 -31.05 -4.50
N LYS A 212 -9.36 -30.05 -3.61
CA LYS A 212 -8.74 -30.19 -2.26
C LYS A 212 -7.32 -30.74 -2.28
N GLU A 213 -6.52 -30.37 -3.27
CA GLU A 213 -5.16 -30.87 -3.45
C GLU A 213 -4.12 -29.82 -3.07
N ASP A 214 -2.99 -30.30 -2.55
CA ASP A 214 -1.79 -29.48 -2.34
C ASP A 214 -0.89 -29.61 -3.59
N LEU A 215 -0.24 -28.52 -4.00
CA LEU A 215 0.86 -28.53 -4.96
C LEU A 215 2.13 -28.05 -4.24
N PHE A 216 3.10 -28.93 -4.08
CA PHE A 216 4.38 -28.61 -3.47
C PHE A 216 5.40 -28.23 -4.54
N CYS A 217 5.97 -27.03 -4.42
CA CYS A 217 6.89 -26.46 -5.40
C CYS A 217 8.27 -26.16 -4.76
N PRO A 218 9.11 -27.20 -4.51
CA PRO A 218 10.44 -26.98 -3.98
C PRO A 218 11.38 -26.42 -5.04
N GLY A 219 12.45 -25.77 -4.60
CA GLY A 219 13.50 -25.32 -5.50
C GLY A 219 14.70 -24.76 -4.77
N ILE A 220 15.86 -24.81 -5.43
CA ILE A 220 17.11 -24.29 -4.89
C ILE A 220 17.03 -22.79 -4.62
N PRO A 221 17.88 -22.24 -3.76
CA PRO A 221 18.00 -20.80 -3.58
C PRO A 221 18.21 -20.07 -4.92
N GLY A 222 17.52 -18.96 -5.12
CA GLY A 222 17.66 -18.17 -6.35
C GLY A 222 17.04 -18.76 -7.62
N ALA A 223 16.28 -19.86 -7.53
CA ALA A 223 15.59 -20.48 -8.66
C ALA A 223 14.41 -19.64 -9.21
N GLY A 224 13.92 -18.68 -8.45
CA GLY A 224 12.77 -17.83 -8.85
C GLY A 224 11.45 -18.26 -8.22
N LYS A 225 11.44 -18.97 -7.09
CA LYS A 225 10.22 -19.46 -6.39
C LYS A 225 9.17 -18.36 -6.18
N THR A 226 9.56 -17.23 -5.62
CA THR A 226 8.67 -16.09 -5.37
C THR A 226 8.07 -15.54 -6.66
N MET A 227 8.87 -15.47 -7.73
CA MET A 227 8.37 -15.04 -9.05
C MET A 227 7.35 -16.03 -9.62
N ILE A 228 7.59 -17.33 -9.46
CA ILE A 228 6.65 -18.37 -9.88
C ILE A 228 5.37 -18.33 -9.04
N ALA A 229 5.46 -18.13 -7.73
CA ALA A 229 4.29 -17.92 -6.87
C ALA A 229 3.46 -16.71 -7.34
N ALA A 230 4.11 -15.58 -7.61
CA ALA A 230 3.43 -14.40 -8.14
C ALA A 230 2.78 -14.64 -9.52
N ILE A 231 3.45 -15.37 -10.42
CA ILE A 231 2.91 -15.76 -11.73
C ILE A 231 1.70 -16.68 -11.57
N ALA A 232 1.73 -17.63 -10.62
CA ALA A 232 0.60 -18.51 -10.33
C ALA A 232 -0.62 -17.71 -9.87
N VAL A 233 -0.45 -16.79 -8.94
CA VAL A 233 -1.52 -15.88 -8.45
C VAL A 233 -2.11 -15.06 -9.61
N ASP A 234 -1.27 -14.40 -10.41
CA ASP A 234 -1.70 -13.60 -11.57
C ASP A 234 -2.46 -14.46 -12.60
N HIS A 235 -1.99 -15.69 -12.83
CA HIS A 235 -2.64 -16.63 -13.73
C HIS A 235 -4.02 -17.07 -13.23
N ILE A 236 -4.15 -17.38 -11.91
CA ILE A 236 -5.42 -17.77 -11.30
C ILE A 236 -6.43 -16.63 -11.42
N TRP A 237 -6.04 -15.39 -11.09
CA TRP A 237 -6.93 -14.23 -11.23
C TRP A 237 -7.44 -14.04 -12.66
N LYS A 238 -6.55 -14.17 -13.64
CA LYS A 238 -6.92 -14.04 -15.06
C LYS A 238 -7.81 -15.19 -15.54
N ALA A 239 -7.55 -16.42 -15.09
CA ALA A 239 -8.27 -17.61 -15.50
C ALA A 239 -9.71 -17.64 -14.94
N PHE A 240 -9.94 -17.10 -13.74
CA PHE A 240 -11.24 -17.14 -13.04
C PHE A 240 -11.87 -15.77 -12.84
N GLN A 241 -11.53 -14.81 -13.68
CA GLN A 241 -12.09 -13.46 -13.61
C GLN A 241 -13.61 -13.48 -13.74
N GLY A 242 -14.32 -13.02 -12.71
CA GLY A 242 -15.79 -13.02 -12.69
C GLY A 242 -16.44 -14.24 -12.03
N ASP A 243 -15.71 -15.33 -11.86
CA ASP A 243 -16.19 -16.54 -11.19
C ASP A 243 -16.24 -16.36 -9.65
N ASN A 244 -16.99 -17.24 -8.96
CA ASN A 244 -17.04 -17.26 -7.49
C ASN A 244 -15.85 -18.04 -6.91
N VAL A 245 -14.65 -17.56 -7.20
CA VAL A 245 -13.37 -18.15 -6.79
C VAL A 245 -12.65 -17.17 -5.88
N GLY A 246 -12.15 -17.64 -4.73
CA GLY A 246 -11.33 -16.85 -3.82
C GLY A 246 -9.84 -17.09 -4.07
N VAL A 247 -9.04 -16.02 -4.04
CA VAL A 247 -7.59 -16.10 -4.17
C VAL A 247 -6.94 -15.37 -3.03
N ALA A 248 -6.07 -16.05 -2.29
CA ALA A 248 -5.27 -15.44 -1.24
C ALA A 248 -3.83 -15.96 -1.31
N TYR A 249 -2.88 -15.15 -0.87
CA TYR A 249 -1.47 -15.50 -0.92
C TYR A 249 -0.71 -14.89 0.24
N VAL A 250 0.39 -15.53 0.59
CA VAL A 250 1.27 -15.16 1.68
C VAL A 250 2.72 -15.25 1.18
N TYR A 251 3.48 -14.20 1.43
CA TYR A 251 4.93 -14.16 1.20
C TYR A 251 5.63 -14.22 2.55
N CYS A 252 6.12 -15.40 2.94
CA CYS A 252 6.84 -15.58 4.18
C CYS A 252 8.19 -14.87 4.13
N ASN A 253 8.60 -14.27 5.27
CA ASN A 253 9.87 -13.58 5.37
C ASN A 253 10.45 -13.77 6.78
N TYR A 254 11.59 -14.39 6.88
CA TYR A 254 12.25 -14.70 8.14
C TYR A 254 12.61 -13.47 9.00
N LYS A 255 12.76 -12.26 8.41
CA LYS A 255 12.99 -11.00 9.14
C LYS A 255 11.73 -10.47 9.82
N ARG A 256 10.55 -10.95 9.45
CA ARG A 256 9.25 -10.53 10.00
C ARG A 256 8.65 -11.55 10.97
N ARG A 257 9.47 -12.40 11.60
CA ARG A 257 8.99 -13.46 12.51
C ARG A 257 8.05 -12.96 13.60
N GLU A 258 8.33 -11.79 14.17
CA GLU A 258 7.51 -11.20 15.24
C GLU A 258 6.12 -10.72 14.75
N THR A 259 5.97 -10.43 13.46
CA THR A 259 4.73 -9.94 12.84
C THR A 259 4.11 -10.93 11.86
N GLN A 260 4.66 -12.13 11.74
CA GLN A 260 4.14 -13.23 10.91
C GLN A 260 3.79 -14.44 11.81
N THR A 261 2.98 -14.19 12.84
CA THR A 261 2.38 -15.27 13.65
C THR A 261 1.30 -16.00 12.86
N THR A 262 0.88 -17.18 13.30
CA THR A 262 -0.25 -17.92 12.69
C THR A 262 -1.49 -17.03 12.56
N THR A 263 -1.78 -16.26 13.60
CA THR A 263 -2.92 -15.33 13.64
C THR A 263 -2.80 -14.25 12.58
N ASP A 264 -1.62 -13.62 12.42
CA ASP A 264 -1.40 -12.55 11.45
C ASP A 264 -1.50 -13.06 10.01
N LEU A 265 -0.94 -14.23 9.73
CA LEU A 265 -0.97 -14.85 8.39
C LEU A 265 -2.40 -15.23 7.99
N LEU A 266 -3.17 -15.85 8.90
CA LEU A 266 -4.57 -16.18 8.65
C LEU A 266 -5.46 -14.93 8.55
N ALA A 267 -5.20 -13.90 9.35
CA ALA A 267 -5.88 -12.61 9.24
C ALA A 267 -5.62 -11.94 7.88
N ALA A 268 -4.39 -12.03 7.35
CA ALA A 268 -4.05 -11.51 6.04
C ALA A 268 -4.71 -12.29 4.89
N ILE A 269 -4.84 -13.61 5.01
CA ILE A 269 -5.61 -14.45 4.07
C ILE A 269 -7.10 -14.04 4.11
N LEU A 270 -7.67 -13.92 5.31
CA LEU A 270 -9.06 -13.49 5.50
C LEU A 270 -9.31 -12.11 4.91
N LYS A 271 -8.39 -11.15 5.15
CA LYS A 271 -8.43 -9.79 4.58
C LYS A 271 -8.56 -9.83 3.05
N GLN A 272 -7.68 -10.57 2.37
CA GLN A 272 -7.68 -10.67 0.90
C GLN A 272 -8.99 -11.24 0.36
N LEU A 273 -9.47 -12.34 0.94
CA LEU A 273 -10.72 -12.99 0.52
C LEU A 273 -11.94 -12.06 0.67
N VAL A 274 -12.02 -11.28 1.74
CA VAL A 274 -13.15 -10.35 1.92
C VAL A 274 -12.98 -9.07 1.12
N GLN A 275 -11.76 -8.61 0.82
CA GLN A 275 -11.52 -7.47 -0.08
C GLN A 275 -11.97 -7.78 -1.51
N GLU A 276 -11.73 -9.00 -1.98
CA GLU A 276 -12.16 -9.44 -3.31
C GLU A 276 -13.70 -9.54 -3.40
N ARG A 277 -14.37 -10.00 -2.33
CA ARG A 277 -15.83 -10.16 -2.26
C ARG A 277 -16.41 -9.55 -0.97
N PRO A 278 -16.64 -8.23 -0.93
CA PRO A 278 -17.18 -7.53 0.24
C PRO A 278 -18.48 -8.12 0.79
N LEU A 279 -19.30 -8.75 -0.05
CA LEU A 279 -20.55 -9.41 0.35
C LEU A 279 -20.32 -10.56 1.37
N TYR A 280 -19.14 -11.17 1.39
CA TYR A 280 -18.78 -12.24 2.30
C TYR A 280 -18.18 -11.76 3.62
N GLY A 281 -18.00 -10.45 3.76
CA GLY A 281 -17.32 -9.84 4.90
C GLY A 281 -18.14 -9.67 6.18
N LYS A 282 -19.37 -10.15 6.24
CA LYS A 282 -20.20 -10.09 7.46
C LYS A 282 -19.50 -10.62 8.71
N PRO A 283 -18.78 -11.78 8.70
CA PRO A 283 -18.07 -12.28 9.86
C PRO A 283 -16.98 -11.30 10.34
N VAL A 284 -16.26 -10.69 9.41
CA VAL A 284 -15.18 -9.71 9.72
C VAL A 284 -15.76 -8.42 10.30
N THR A 285 -16.88 -7.94 9.76
CA THR A 285 -17.60 -6.78 10.32
C THR A 285 -18.07 -7.05 11.76
N ALA A 286 -18.58 -8.26 12.04
CA ALA A 286 -18.98 -8.66 13.39
C ALA A 286 -17.79 -8.69 14.36
N LEU A 287 -16.65 -9.23 13.94
CA LEU A 287 -15.41 -9.22 14.73
C LEU A 287 -14.95 -7.79 15.00
N HIS A 288 -14.94 -6.93 13.98
CA HIS A 288 -14.57 -5.52 14.15
C HIS A 288 -15.45 -4.82 15.18
N MET A 289 -16.78 -4.97 15.12
CA MET A 289 -17.70 -4.38 16.09
C MET A 289 -17.45 -4.89 17.51
N LEU A 290 -17.20 -6.19 17.67
CA LEU A 290 -16.94 -6.81 18.96
C LEU A 290 -15.66 -6.28 19.62
N HIS A 291 -14.57 -6.21 18.85
CA HIS A 291 -13.25 -5.90 19.36
C HIS A 291 -12.95 -4.41 19.46
N THR A 292 -13.51 -3.57 18.56
CA THR A 292 -13.35 -2.11 18.61
C THR A 292 -13.93 -1.54 19.90
N GLY A 293 -15.12 -2.01 20.32
CA GLY A 293 -15.72 -1.59 21.58
C GLY A 293 -14.92 -2.00 22.82
N ARG A 294 -14.18 -3.10 22.75
CA ARG A 294 -13.36 -3.65 23.84
C ARG A 294 -11.88 -3.26 23.76
N ARG A 295 -11.43 -2.62 22.67
CA ARG A 295 -10.03 -2.32 22.37
C ARG A 295 -9.13 -3.56 22.42
N THR A 296 -9.60 -4.69 21.88
CA THR A 296 -8.88 -5.96 21.80
C THR A 296 -8.65 -6.37 20.36
N ARG A 297 -7.80 -7.38 20.13
CA ARG A 297 -7.61 -8.04 18.83
C ARG A 297 -8.32 -9.37 18.81
N PRO A 298 -8.76 -9.87 17.62
CA PRO A 298 -9.35 -11.20 17.53
C PRO A 298 -8.36 -12.31 17.93
N SER A 299 -8.87 -13.34 18.57
CA SER A 299 -8.11 -14.56 18.84
C SER A 299 -7.96 -15.41 17.58
N LEU A 300 -7.05 -16.38 17.62
CA LEU A 300 -6.84 -17.33 16.53
C LEU A 300 -8.14 -18.10 16.19
N ASP A 301 -8.88 -18.55 17.20
CA ASP A 301 -10.14 -19.29 17.00
C ASP A 301 -11.23 -18.44 16.35
N GLU A 302 -11.32 -17.17 16.69
CA GLU A 302 -12.26 -16.23 16.08
C GLU A 302 -11.93 -15.99 14.60
N ILE A 303 -10.63 -15.85 14.27
CA ILE A 303 -10.17 -15.71 12.88
C ILE A 303 -10.44 -17.01 12.10
N CYS A 304 -10.16 -18.17 12.67
CA CYS A 304 -10.44 -19.47 12.03
C CYS A 304 -11.94 -19.65 11.74
N THR A 305 -12.80 -19.25 12.69
CA THR A 305 -14.26 -19.32 12.52
C THR A 305 -14.74 -18.38 11.42
N ALA A 306 -14.20 -17.15 11.36
CA ALA A 306 -14.53 -16.20 10.30
C ALA A 306 -14.04 -16.70 8.94
N LEU A 307 -12.84 -17.26 8.87
CA LEU A 307 -12.24 -17.80 7.65
C LEU A 307 -13.03 -19.00 7.12
N ASP A 308 -13.45 -19.93 7.97
CA ASP A 308 -14.33 -21.06 7.63
C ASP A 308 -15.67 -20.56 7.02
N SER A 309 -16.29 -19.58 7.69
CA SER A 309 -17.52 -18.95 7.19
C SER A 309 -17.35 -18.25 5.84
N VAL A 310 -16.23 -17.55 5.63
CA VAL A 310 -15.96 -16.84 4.37
C VAL A 310 -15.66 -17.84 3.24
N LEU A 311 -14.79 -18.81 3.47
CA LEU A 311 -14.43 -19.84 2.49
C LEU A 311 -15.63 -20.68 2.05
N SER A 312 -16.58 -20.94 2.95
CA SER A 312 -17.81 -21.68 2.64
C SER A 312 -18.72 -20.98 1.62
N ASN A 313 -18.53 -19.68 1.37
CA ASN A 313 -19.29 -18.94 0.35
C ASN A 313 -18.65 -19.00 -1.05
N TYR A 314 -17.37 -19.37 -1.13
CA TYR A 314 -16.69 -19.54 -2.41
C TYR A 314 -16.97 -20.95 -2.98
N SER A 315 -17.07 -21.04 -4.32
CA SER A 315 -17.13 -22.34 -5.00
C SER A 315 -15.79 -23.07 -4.93
N LYS A 316 -14.69 -22.31 -4.95
CA LYS A 316 -13.30 -22.76 -4.84
C LYS A 316 -12.48 -21.65 -4.22
N ALA A 317 -11.42 -22.01 -3.51
CA ALA A 317 -10.43 -21.05 -3.04
C ALA A 317 -9.00 -21.55 -3.30
N TYR A 318 -8.13 -20.66 -3.74
CA TYR A 318 -6.71 -20.92 -3.95
C TYR A 318 -5.91 -20.13 -2.93
N ILE A 319 -5.06 -20.81 -2.18
CA ILE A 319 -4.14 -20.19 -1.23
C ILE A 319 -2.73 -20.52 -1.66
N VAL A 320 -1.93 -19.49 -1.96
CA VAL A 320 -0.53 -19.62 -2.36
C VAL A 320 0.36 -19.16 -1.21
N ILE A 321 1.25 -20.03 -0.74
CA ILE A 321 2.22 -19.73 0.32
C ILE A 321 3.61 -19.78 -0.28
N ASP A 322 4.25 -18.64 -0.39
CA ASP A 322 5.63 -18.55 -0.85
C ASP A 322 6.62 -18.65 0.30
N ALA A 323 7.74 -19.34 0.06
CA ALA A 323 8.85 -19.48 0.97
C ALA A 323 8.46 -20.02 2.37
N LEU A 324 7.72 -21.13 2.44
CA LEU A 324 7.28 -21.74 3.69
C LEU A 324 8.45 -22.08 4.64
N ASP A 325 9.66 -22.32 4.12
CA ASP A 325 10.88 -22.51 4.89
C ASP A 325 11.31 -21.27 5.69
N GLU A 326 10.87 -20.07 5.29
CA GLU A 326 11.13 -18.83 6.00
C GLU A 326 10.09 -18.55 7.12
N CYS A 327 8.97 -19.27 7.11
CA CYS A 327 8.01 -19.25 8.22
C CYS A 327 8.62 -19.94 9.44
N SER A 328 8.46 -19.35 10.64
CA SER A 328 9.06 -19.85 11.88
C SER A 328 8.59 -21.27 12.21
N ASP A 329 9.53 -22.13 12.64
CA ASP A 329 9.25 -23.47 13.13
C ASP A 329 9.54 -23.61 14.65
N SER A 330 10.37 -22.69 15.18
CA SER A 330 10.80 -22.74 16.58
C SER A 330 9.67 -22.45 17.58
N ASP A 331 8.66 -21.69 17.14
CA ASP A 331 7.46 -21.33 17.91
C ASP A 331 6.21 -22.11 17.46
N GLY A 332 6.36 -23.04 16.52
CA GLY A 332 5.26 -23.85 15.99
C GLY A 332 4.40 -23.19 14.92
N THR A 333 4.64 -21.92 14.57
CA THR A 333 3.81 -21.14 13.63
C THR A 333 3.56 -21.86 12.31
N ARG A 334 4.60 -22.41 11.67
CA ARG A 334 4.48 -23.13 10.40
C ARG A 334 3.58 -24.36 10.50
N SER A 335 3.79 -25.18 11.52
CA SER A 335 3.04 -26.42 11.72
C SER A 335 1.57 -26.15 12.05
N GLU A 336 1.30 -25.14 12.87
CA GLU A 336 -0.05 -24.70 13.24
C GLU A 336 -0.79 -24.11 12.03
N LEU A 337 -0.14 -23.24 11.24
CA LEU A 337 -0.69 -22.67 10.01
C LEU A 337 -1.15 -23.76 9.04
N LEU A 338 -0.28 -24.72 8.73
CA LEU A 338 -0.60 -25.83 7.83
C LEU A 338 -1.71 -26.72 8.39
N ALA A 339 -1.71 -27.01 9.68
CA ALA A 339 -2.76 -27.82 10.31
C ALA A 339 -4.15 -27.14 10.18
N ILE A 340 -4.22 -25.83 10.41
CA ILE A 340 -5.46 -25.05 10.26
C ILE A 340 -5.91 -25.03 8.81
N LEU A 341 -5.02 -24.72 7.85
CA LEU A 341 -5.36 -24.67 6.43
C LEU A 341 -5.85 -26.02 5.90
N ARG A 342 -5.25 -27.13 6.32
CA ARG A 342 -5.73 -28.48 5.99
C ARG A 342 -7.07 -28.81 6.64
N GLY A 343 -7.30 -28.32 7.87
CA GLY A 343 -8.61 -28.39 8.51
C GLY A 343 -9.72 -27.65 7.72
N LEU A 344 -9.38 -26.53 7.11
CA LEU A 344 -10.29 -25.79 6.22
C LEU A 344 -10.50 -26.51 4.87
N GLN A 345 -9.44 -27.09 4.27
CA GLN A 345 -9.55 -27.91 3.07
C GLN A 345 -10.49 -29.12 3.27
N ALA A 346 -10.51 -29.71 4.45
CA ALA A 346 -11.41 -30.82 4.73
C ALA A 346 -12.89 -30.43 4.59
N LYS A 347 -13.22 -29.17 4.87
CA LYS A 347 -14.60 -28.64 4.86
C LYS A 347 -14.97 -27.92 3.56
N THR A 348 -14.02 -27.29 2.88
CA THR A 348 -14.23 -26.44 1.70
C THR A 348 -13.39 -26.91 0.52
N ASP A 349 -13.68 -26.45 -0.72
CA ASP A 349 -12.83 -26.70 -1.90
C ASP A 349 -11.68 -25.67 -1.91
N THR A 350 -10.83 -25.73 -0.89
CA THR A 350 -9.61 -24.94 -0.78
C THR A 350 -8.42 -25.75 -1.26
N ARG A 351 -7.55 -25.12 -2.05
CA ARG A 351 -6.35 -25.72 -2.67
C ARG A 351 -5.14 -24.94 -2.26
N LEU A 352 -4.09 -25.63 -1.84
CA LEU A 352 -2.85 -25.02 -1.42
C LEU A 352 -1.75 -25.19 -2.47
N MET A 353 -1.07 -24.13 -2.82
CA MET A 353 0.20 -24.17 -3.51
C MET A 353 1.27 -23.63 -2.57
N VAL A 354 2.35 -24.38 -2.39
CA VAL A 354 3.40 -24.03 -1.43
C VAL A 354 4.75 -24.06 -2.10
N THR A 355 5.51 -22.98 -2.01
CA THR A 355 6.92 -23.00 -2.40
C THR A 355 7.83 -23.09 -1.18
N SER A 356 8.98 -23.75 -1.32
CA SER A 356 9.98 -23.89 -0.26
C SER A 356 11.35 -24.21 -0.84
N ARG A 357 12.41 -24.10 -0.02
CA ARG A 357 13.65 -24.81 -0.28
C ARG A 357 13.48 -26.31 -0.04
N PHE A 358 14.44 -27.11 -0.51
CA PHE A 358 14.54 -28.53 -0.14
C PHE A 358 14.90 -28.65 1.34
N VAL A 359 13.88 -28.83 2.18
CA VAL A 359 13.99 -29.02 3.63
C VAL A 359 13.26 -30.30 3.99
N SER A 360 13.98 -31.33 4.43
CA SER A 360 13.41 -32.68 4.65
C SER A 360 12.17 -32.70 5.55
N ARG A 361 12.12 -31.83 6.59
CA ARG A 361 10.93 -31.71 7.44
C ARG A 361 9.70 -31.14 6.70
N ILE A 362 9.91 -30.23 5.73
CA ILE A 362 8.83 -29.69 4.93
C ILE A 362 8.40 -30.70 3.87
N GLU A 363 9.37 -31.37 3.21
CA GLU A 363 9.09 -32.42 2.22
C GLU A 363 8.21 -33.53 2.81
N GLN A 364 8.47 -33.94 4.05
CA GLN A 364 7.64 -34.92 4.76
C GLN A 364 6.20 -34.46 4.97
N LEU A 365 5.97 -33.15 5.16
CA LEU A 365 4.62 -32.60 5.33
C LEU A 365 3.79 -32.67 4.03
N PHE A 366 4.44 -32.78 2.86
CA PHE A 366 3.81 -32.86 1.54
C PHE A 366 4.04 -34.23 0.87
N GLU A 367 4.42 -35.25 1.65
CA GLU A 367 4.56 -36.61 1.12
C GLU A 367 3.24 -37.11 0.53
N GLY A 368 3.27 -37.56 -0.74
CA GLY A 368 2.10 -37.97 -1.49
C GLY A 368 1.36 -36.85 -2.22
N SER A 369 1.72 -35.58 -2.03
CA SER A 369 1.19 -34.46 -2.82
C SER A 369 1.93 -34.33 -4.15
N PRO A 370 1.25 -33.87 -5.25
CA PRO A 370 1.93 -33.49 -6.48
C PRO A 370 3.09 -32.52 -6.21
N MET A 371 4.24 -32.78 -6.82
CA MET A 371 5.44 -31.97 -6.67
C MET A 371 5.92 -31.46 -8.03
N LEU A 372 6.22 -30.14 -8.10
CA LEU A 372 6.79 -29.50 -9.27
C LEU A 372 8.04 -28.70 -8.86
N GLU A 373 9.23 -29.23 -9.16
CA GLU A 373 10.48 -28.53 -8.84
C GLU A 373 10.61 -27.22 -9.62
N ILE A 374 10.91 -26.13 -8.90
CA ILE A 374 11.18 -24.82 -9.51
C ILE A 374 12.67 -24.69 -9.78
N ARG A 375 13.01 -24.57 -11.06
CA ARG A 375 14.36 -24.26 -11.56
C ARG A 375 14.28 -23.23 -12.67
N ALA A 376 15.31 -22.39 -12.79
CA ALA A 376 15.43 -21.47 -13.92
C ALA A 376 15.59 -22.27 -15.23
N SER A 377 14.63 -22.16 -16.13
CA SER A 377 14.73 -22.79 -17.44
C SER A 377 15.71 -22.04 -18.33
N GLU A 378 16.45 -22.75 -19.20
CA GLU A 378 17.36 -22.13 -20.17
C GLU A 378 16.66 -21.05 -21.01
N ALA A 379 15.43 -21.35 -21.44
CA ALA A 379 14.62 -20.41 -22.23
C ALA A 379 14.29 -19.13 -21.46
N ASP A 380 13.98 -19.22 -20.17
CA ASP A 380 13.68 -18.06 -19.33
C ASP A 380 14.93 -17.24 -19.05
N VAL A 381 16.07 -17.91 -18.79
CA VAL A 381 17.36 -17.23 -18.62
C VAL A 381 17.74 -16.48 -19.89
N LYS A 382 17.61 -17.09 -21.09
CA LYS A 382 17.85 -16.42 -22.36
C LYS A 382 16.94 -15.20 -22.56
N ARG A 383 15.65 -15.32 -22.28
CA ARG A 383 14.70 -14.18 -22.36
C ARG A 383 15.07 -13.06 -21.40
N PHE A 384 15.43 -13.41 -20.18
CA PHE A 384 15.87 -12.43 -19.19
C PHE A 384 17.10 -11.69 -19.65
N VAL A 385 18.16 -12.41 -20.07
CA VAL A 385 19.40 -11.78 -20.57
C VAL A 385 19.12 -10.92 -21.80
N ALA A 386 18.24 -11.37 -22.71
CA ALA A 386 17.82 -10.58 -23.87
C ALA A 386 17.15 -9.25 -23.43
N GLY A 387 16.28 -9.27 -22.45
CA GLY A 387 15.65 -8.08 -21.87
C GLY A 387 16.66 -7.12 -21.21
N GLN A 388 17.79 -7.63 -20.71
CA GLN A 388 18.84 -6.84 -20.06
C GLN A 388 19.94 -6.32 -21.03
N LEU A 389 19.87 -6.62 -22.32
CA LEU A 389 20.90 -6.24 -23.30
C LEU A 389 21.17 -4.73 -23.34
N HIS A 390 20.13 -3.91 -23.10
CA HIS A 390 20.26 -2.44 -23.06
C HIS A 390 21.16 -1.94 -21.92
N ARG A 391 21.36 -2.73 -20.86
CA ARG A 391 22.22 -2.43 -19.72
C ARG A 391 23.66 -2.90 -19.92
N LEU A 392 23.91 -3.72 -20.93
CA LEU A 392 25.24 -4.26 -21.23
C LEU A 392 26.09 -3.24 -22.01
N PRO A 393 27.44 -3.42 -22.04
CA PRO A 393 28.33 -2.53 -22.77
C PRO A 393 27.97 -2.42 -24.24
N MET A 394 28.23 -1.24 -24.84
CA MET A 394 27.93 -0.96 -26.25
C MET A 394 28.58 -1.95 -27.24
N CYS A 395 29.72 -2.57 -26.86
CA CYS A 395 30.37 -3.59 -27.68
C CYS A 395 29.55 -4.89 -27.75
N VAL A 396 28.67 -5.17 -26.77
CA VAL A 396 27.69 -6.28 -26.76
C VAL A 396 26.45 -5.82 -27.52
N GLN A 397 25.88 -4.65 -27.16
CA GLN A 397 24.64 -4.15 -27.77
C GLN A 397 24.69 -4.08 -29.31
N ARG A 398 25.87 -3.78 -29.90
CA ARG A 398 26.06 -3.60 -31.33
C ARG A 398 26.54 -4.85 -32.08
N ASP A 399 26.72 -5.98 -31.37
CA ASP A 399 27.26 -7.21 -31.95
C ASP A 399 26.36 -8.40 -31.66
N PRO A 400 25.49 -8.81 -32.62
CA PRO A 400 24.57 -9.93 -32.45
C PRO A 400 25.26 -11.27 -32.10
N GLU A 401 26.49 -11.49 -32.62
CA GLU A 401 27.24 -12.71 -32.29
C GLU A 401 27.67 -12.70 -30.83
N LEU A 402 28.18 -11.58 -30.32
CA LEU A 402 28.55 -11.42 -28.92
C LEU A 402 27.34 -11.43 -27.98
N GLN A 403 26.18 -10.97 -28.44
CA GLN A 403 24.92 -11.11 -27.69
C GLN A 403 24.57 -12.59 -27.50
N ALA A 404 24.62 -13.38 -28.57
CA ALA A 404 24.36 -14.83 -28.50
C ALA A 404 25.38 -15.54 -27.60
N GLU A 405 26.70 -15.25 -27.76
CA GLU A 405 27.75 -15.77 -26.89
C GLU A 405 27.51 -15.41 -25.41
N THR A 406 27.02 -14.20 -25.14
CA THR A 406 26.72 -13.73 -23.78
C THR A 406 25.54 -14.50 -23.19
N GLN A 407 24.46 -14.69 -23.95
CA GLN A 407 23.29 -15.46 -23.52
C GLN A 407 23.67 -16.93 -23.22
N ASP A 408 24.35 -17.58 -24.15
CA ASP A 408 24.75 -18.98 -23.99
C ASP A 408 25.76 -19.17 -22.85
N GLY A 409 26.72 -18.24 -22.70
CA GLY A 409 27.70 -18.26 -21.62
C GLY A 409 27.07 -18.13 -20.24
N ILE A 410 26.07 -17.25 -20.10
CA ILE A 410 25.33 -17.07 -18.84
C ILE A 410 24.46 -18.30 -18.57
N VAL A 411 23.72 -18.81 -19.55
CA VAL A 411 22.89 -20.02 -19.41
C VAL A 411 23.72 -21.20 -18.89
N LEU A 412 24.91 -21.41 -19.45
CA LEU A 412 25.81 -22.49 -19.01
C LEU A 412 26.35 -22.30 -17.58
N ALA A 413 26.39 -21.07 -17.08
CA ALA A 413 26.92 -20.78 -15.75
C ALA A 413 25.86 -20.80 -14.63
N VAL A 414 24.57 -20.62 -15.00
CA VAL A 414 23.48 -20.38 -14.04
C VAL A 414 23.03 -21.62 -13.26
N ASP A 415 23.15 -22.82 -13.83
CA ASP A 415 22.79 -24.11 -13.20
C ASP A 415 21.42 -24.10 -12.47
N GLY A 416 20.40 -23.56 -13.10
CA GLY A 416 19.04 -23.49 -12.53
C GLY A 416 18.80 -22.37 -11.52
N MET A 417 19.77 -21.49 -11.25
CA MET A 417 19.68 -20.34 -10.34
C MET A 417 19.48 -19.04 -11.10
N PHE A 418 18.26 -18.52 -11.17
CA PHE A 418 17.95 -17.27 -11.88
C PHE A 418 18.71 -16.05 -11.32
N LEU A 419 18.99 -16.06 -10.02
CA LEU A 419 19.77 -15.02 -9.37
C LEU A 419 21.18 -14.89 -9.94
N LEU A 420 21.83 -16.00 -10.28
CA LEU A 420 23.15 -15.98 -10.93
C LEU A 420 23.10 -15.30 -12.31
N ALA A 421 22.01 -15.46 -13.07
CA ALA A 421 21.87 -14.75 -14.34
C ALA A 421 21.94 -13.24 -14.15
N ARG A 422 21.28 -12.70 -13.11
CA ARG A 422 21.32 -11.28 -12.77
C ARG A 422 22.72 -10.83 -12.38
N LEU A 423 23.38 -11.53 -11.47
CA LEU A 423 24.75 -11.21 -11.02
C LEU A 423 25.76 -11.28 -12.17
N HIS A 424 25.62 -12.26 -13.05
CA HIS A 424 26.47 -12.39 -14.24
C HIS A 424 26.24 -11.26 -15.25
N VAL A 425 25.00 -10.83 -15.50
CA VAL A 425 24.72 -9.64 -16.30
C VAL A 425 25.39 -8.41 -15.69
N ASP A 426 25.25 -8.21 -14.38
CA ASP A 426 25.85 -7.06 -13.68
C ASP A 426 27.40 -7.13 -13.70
N SER A 427 28.02 -8.32 -13.70
CA SER A 427 29.49 -8.47 -13.82
C SER A 427 30.04 -8.04 -15.20
N LEU A 428 29.20 -8.00 -16.22
CA LEU A 428 29.57 -7.58 -17.58
C LEU A 428 29.46 -6.08 -17.81
N ARG A 429 28.66 -5.34 -16.99
CA ARG A 429 28.35 -3.92 -17.23
C ARG A 429 29.57 -3.01 -17.36
N GLY A 430 30.58 -3.23 -16.54
CA GLY A 430 31.83 -2.44 -16.56
C GLY A 430 32.85 -2.81 -17.62
N LYS A 431 32.56 -3.75 -18.54
CA LYS A 431 33.54 -4.22 -19.55
C LYS A 431 33.44 -3.38 -20.80
N THR A 432 34.56 -2.78 -21.23
CA THR A 432 34.59 -1.85 -22.37
C THR A 432 34.95 -2.50 -23.70
N THR A 433 35.47 -3.73 -23.72
CA THR A 433 35.94 -4.40 -24.92
C THR A 433 35.36 -5.81 -25.08
N LYS A 434 35.16 -6.26 -26.32
CA LYS A 434 34.72 -7.62 -26.66
C LYS A 434 35.62 -8.69 -26.03
N LYS A 435 36.96 -8.45 -26.02
CA LYS A 435 37.93 -9.36 -25.39
C LYS A 435 37.70 -9.50 -23.89
N ALA A 436 37.42 -8.40 -23.19
CA ALA A 436 37.13 -8.40 -21.75
C ALA A 436 35.81 -9.11 -21.45
N VAL A 437 34.76 -8.88 -22.25
CA VAL A 437 33.48 -9.60 -22.13
C VAL A 437 33.69 -11.11 -22.28
N ARG A 438 34.33 -11.57 -23.37
CA ARG A 438 34.62 -13.02 -23.57
C ARG A 438 35.48 -13.61 -22.47
N ALA A 439 36.45 -12.87 -21.94
CA ALA A 439 37.28 -13.32 -20.83
C ALA A 439 36.47 -13.49 -19.54
N THR A 440 35.52 -12.56 -19.27
CA THR A 440 34.62 -12.66 -18.12
C THR A 440 33.66 -13.85 -18.27
N LEU A 441 33.03 -14.03 -19.44
CA LEU A 441 32.13 -15.16 -19.70
C LEU A 441 32.80 -16.53 -19.47
N LYS A 442 34.09 -16.65 -19.80
CA LYS A 442 34.86 -17.88 -19.55
C LYS A 442 35.16 -18.12 -18.07
N LYS A 443 35.16 -17.08 -17.25
CA LYS A 443 35.48 -17.13 -15.82
C LYS A 443 34.25 -17.14 -14.92
N LEU A 444 33.02 -17.08 -15.47
CA LEU A 444 31.81 -17.06 -14.67
C LEU A 444 31.79 -18.25 -13.70
N PRO A 445 31.52 -18.02 -12.41
CA PRO A 445 31.37 -19.07 -11.40
C PRO A 445 30.32 -20.11 -11.80
N ARG A 446 30.59 -21.39 -11.50
CA ARG A 446 29.73 -22.54 -11.85
C ARG A 446 29.68 -23.55 -10.71
N GLY A 447 28.55 -24.26 -10.60
CA GLY A 447 28.39 -25.33 -9.61
C GLY A 447 27.93 -24.83 -8.24
N SER A 448 28.09 -25.64 -7.20
CA SER A 448 27.51 -25.42 -5.86
C SER A 448 28.05 -24.19 -5.11
N THR A 449 29.26 -23.72 -5.44
CA THR A 449 29.91 -22.53 -4.84
C THR A 449 29.63 -21.24 -5.62
N ALA A 450 29.07 -21.36 -6.83
CA ALA A 450 28.93 -20.27 -7.78
C ALA A 450 28.26 -19.01 -7.19
N LEU A 451 27.28 -19.18 -6.31
CA LEU A 451 26.57 -18.07 -5.71
C LEU A 451 27.46 -17.28 -4.74
N ASN A 452 28.25 -17.96 -3.91
CA ASN A 452 29.19 -17.29 -3.01
C ASN A 452 30.30 -16.60 -3.79
N GLU A 453 30.87 -17.28 -4.80
CA GLU A 453 31.90 -16.72 -5.67
C GLU A 453 31.37 -15.48 -6.42
N ALA A 454 30.10 -15.49 -6.87
CA ALA A 454 29.47 -14.34 -7.49
C ALA A 454 29.26 -13.16 -6.51
N TYR A 455 29.01 -13.45 -5.24
CA TYR A 455 28.96 -12.41 -4.20
C TYR A 455 30.35 -11.86 -3.87
N ASP A 456 31.36 -12.72 -3.76
CA ASP A 456 32.76 -12.31 -3.58
C ASP A 456 33.21 -11.39 -4.73
N GLU A 457 32.93 -11.75 -5.99
CA GLU A 457 33.16 -10.89 -7.16
C GLU A 457 32.39 -9.57 -7.11
N ALA A 458 31.17 -9.55 -6.55
CA ALA A 458 30.40 -8.33 -6.40
C ALA A 458 31.02 -7.40 -5.34
N ILE A 459 31.51 -7.96 -4.24
CA ILE A 459 32.26 -7.21 -3.21
C ILE A 459 33.57 -6.67 -3.77
N GLU A 460 34.35 -7.48 -4.48
CA GLU A 460 35.58 -7.00 -5.14
C GLU A 460 35.30 -5.82 -6.10
N ARG A 461 34.16 -5.86 -6.80
CA ARG A 461 33.74 -4.74 -7.65
C ARG A 461 33.43 -3.49 -6.85
N ILE A 462 32.73 -3.61 -5.71
CA ILE A 462 32.44 -2.50 -4.80
C ILE A 462 33.75 -1.90 -4.27
N GLU A 463 34.67 -2.73 -3.81
CA GLU A 463 35.96 -2.29 -3.26
C GLU A 463 36.89 -1.66 -4.30
N SER A 464 36.69 -1.97 -5.59
CA SER A 464 37.45 -1.41 -6.71
C SER A 464 36.88 -0.11 -7.27
N GLN A 465 35.75 0.39 -6.77
CA GLN A 465 35.17 1.67 -7.12
C GLN A 465 35.99 2.85 -6.56
N LEU A 466 35.57 4.09 -6.86
CA LEU A 466 36.15 5.25 -6.20
C LEU A 466 35.98 5.13 -4.67
N PRO A 467 36.91 5.65 -3.87
CA PRO A 467 36.86 5.51 -2.41
C PRO A 467 35.52 5.93 -1.79
N GLU A 468 34.95 7.04 -2.25
CA GLU A 468 33.65 7.56 -1.78
C GLU A 468 32.49 6.64 -2.17
N GLU A 469 32.48 6.10 -3.40
CA GLU A 469 31.47 5.15 -3.86
C GLU A 469 31.53 3.82 -3.09
N SER A 470 32.75 3.32 -2.86
CA SER A 470 32.97 2.08 -2.08
C SER A 470 32.53 2.24 -0.65
N GLU A 471 32.80 3.38 -0.02
CA GLU A 471 32.38 3.66 1.36
C GLU A 471 30.86 3.82 1.45
N LEU A 472 30.25 4.53 0.52
CA LEU A 472 28.78 4.64 0.43
C LEU A 472 28.15 3.25 0.29
N ALA A 473 28.66 2.41 -0.60
CA ALA A 473 28.15 1.05 -0.80
C ALA A 473 28.26 0.20 0.48
N LYS A 474 29.38 0.29 1.20
CA LYS A 474 29.59 -0.41 2.47
C LYS A 474 28.59 0.05 3.52
N THR A 475 28.37 1.35 3.65
CA THR A 475 27.42 1.91 4.58
C THR A 475 25.97 1.48 4.25
N VAL A 476 25.56 1.56 3.00
CA VAL A 476 24.24 1.12 2.52
C VAL A 476 23.99 -0.35 2.82
N LEU A 477 24.93 -1.23 2.44
CA LEU A 477 24.81 -2.66 2.67
C LEU A 477 24.83 -3.01 4.16
N SER A 478 25.58 -2.26 4.97
CA SER A 478 25.57 -2.40 6.42
C SER A 478 24.21 -2.05 6.99
N TRP A 479 23.62 -0.91 6.60
CA TRP A 479 22.27 -0.53 7.01
C TRP A 479 21.24 -1.60 6.67
N ILE A 480 21.19 -2.06 5.41
CA ILE A 480 20.19 -3.04 4.96
C ILE A 480 20.39 -4.39 5.69
N THR A 481 21.63 -4.78 5.98
CA THR A 481 21.95 -6.05 6.64
C THR A 481 21.59 -6.04 8.12
N TYR A 482 21.93 -4.97 8.83
CA TYR A 482 21.78 -4.89 10.28
C TYR A 482 20.47 -4.26 10.74
N ALA A 483 19.71 -3.63 9.86
CA ALA A 483 18.45 -2.99 10.23
C ALA A 483 17.46 -3.99 10.87
N MET A 484 16.82 -3.57 11.95
CA MET A 484 15.85 -4.35 12.71
C MET A 484 14.53 -4.54 11.95
N ARG A 485 14.23 -3.66 11.00
CA ARG A 485 13.17 -3.80 10.00
C ARG A 485 13.66 -3.24 8.66
N GLN A 486 12.97 -3.55 7.61
CA GLN A 486 13.22 -2.94 6.31
C GLN A 486 13.06 -1.41 6.41
N LEU A 487 13.94 -0.68 5.73
CA LEU A 487 13.93 0.77 5.64
C LEU A 487 13.28 1.21 4.34
N THR A 488 12.57 2.32 4.37
CA THR A 488 12.18 3.01 3.14
C THR A 488 13.39 3.73 2.53
N THR A 489 13.29 4.10 1.25
CA THR A 489 14.34 4.87 0.56
C THR A 489 14.63 6.18 1.29
N LYS A 490 13.58 6.86 1.78
CA LYS A 490 13.70 8.12 2.51
C LYS A 490 14.35 7.94 3.89
N GLU A 491 14.00 6.87 4.61
CA GLU A 491 14.63 6.57 5.90
C GLU A 491 16.13 6.32 5.73
N LEU A 492 16.51 5.52 4.74
CA LEU A 492 17.92 5.25 4.45
C LEU A 492 18.66 6.51 3.99
N ALA A 493 18.08 7.30 3.08
CA ALA A 493 18.71 8.53 2.58
C ALA A 493 18.96 9.52 3.72
N HIS A 494 18.00 9.70 4.64
CA HIS A 494 18.21 10.49 5.85
C HIS A 494 19.29 9.91 6.78
N ALA A 495 19.31 8.58 6.95
CA ALA A 495 20.36 7.95 7.77
C ALA A 495 21.77 8.15 7.18
N LEU A 496 21.90 8.11 5.86
CA LEU A 496 23.16 8.34 5.15
C LEU A 496 23.62 9.80 5.20
N ALA A 497 22.70 10.75 5.33
CA ALA A 497 22.98 12.17 5.38
C ALA A 497 23.38 12.68 6.77
N VAL A 498 23.34 11.85 7.82
CA VAL A 498 23.71 12.24 9.18
C VAL A 498 25.21 12.39 9.32
N GLU A 499 25.66 13.57 9.71
CA GLU A 499 27.05 13.86 10.03
C GLU A 499 27.27 13.97 11.54
N ALA A 500 28.36 13.37 12.01
CA ALA A 500 28.70 13.40 13.43
C ALA A 500 29.10 14.81 13.89
N GLY A 501 28.43 15.33 14.92
CA GLY A 501 28.72 16.66 15.51
C GLY A 501 27.84 17.77 14.95
N GLU A 502 27.04 17.53 13.90
CA GLU A 502 26.09 18.51 13.41
C GLU A 502 24.83 18.55 14.30
N SER A 503 24.19 19.72 14.36
CA SER A 503 23.01 19.97 15.20
C SER A 503 21.67 19.82 14.44
N GLU A 504 21.70 19.68 13.13
CA GLU A 504 20.57 19.52 12.22
C GLU A 504 21.00 18.73 10.98
N LEU A 505 20.03 18.19 10.25
CA LEU A 505 20.28 17.50 9.00
C LEU A 505 20.54 18.54 7.91
N ASP A 506 21.63 18.39 7.18
CA ASP A 506 21.86 19.12 5.94
C ASP A 506 21.12 18.42 4.79
N GLU A 507 20.12 19.09 4.21
CA GLU A 507 19.33 18.54 3.10
C GLU A 507 20.19 18.36 1.82
N ASP A 508 21.23 19.18 1.64
CA ASP A 508 22.15 19.07 0.50
C ASP A 508 23.05 17.83 0.59
N ASN A 509 23.12 17.18 1.78
CA ASN A 509 23.87 15.93 1.99
C ASN A 509 23.04 14.66 1.74
N ILE A 510 21.75 14.78 1.41
CA ILE A 510 20.88 13.63 1.14
C ILE A 510 21.23 13.04 -0.22
N PRO A 511 21.73 11.78 -0.30
CA PRO A 511 22.14 11.19 -1.56
C PRO A 511 20.92 10.82 -2.43
N ASP A 512 21.12 10.86 -3.75
CA ASP A 512 20.13 10.34 -4.70
C ASP A 512 20.02 8.82 -4.58
N ILE A 513 18.81 8.31 -4.57
CA ILE A 513 18.56 6.87 -4.39
C ILE A 513 19.06 6.02 -5.57
N GLU A 514 19.11 6.59 -6.77
CA GLU A 514 19.64 5.91 -7.95
C GLU A 514 21.16 5.71 -7.81
N ASP A 515 21.87 6.69 -7.28
CA ASP A 515 23.30 6.60 -6.98
C ASP A 515 23.55 5.56 -5.89
N VAL A 516 22.76 5.58 -4.80
CA VAL A 516 22.80 4.59 -3.70
C VAL A 516 22.66 3.15 -4.24
N ILE A 517 21.72 2.92 -5.17
CA ILE A 517 21.54 1.59 -5.77
C ILE A 517 22.72 1.24 -6.69
N SER A 518 23.21 2.21 -7.46
CA SER A 518 24.22 1.98 -8.51
C SER A 518 25.54 1.49 -7.92
N VAL A 519 25.98 2.08 -6.80
CA VAL A 519 27.25 1.72 -6.12
C VAL A 519 27.23 0.32 -5.48
N CYS A 520 26.05 -0.24 -5.21
CA CYS A 520 25.90 -1.56 -4.59
C CYS A 520 26.06 -2.75 -5.55
N ALA A 521 26.60 -2.55 -6.73
CA ALA A 521 26.98 -3.60 -7.70
C ALA A 521 25.88 -4.64 -8.00
N GLY A 522 24.61 -4.22 -7.96
CA GLY A 522 23.46 -5.08 -8.22
C GLY A 522 22.97 -5.90 -7.02
N LEU A 523 23.54 -5.74 -5.82
CA LEU A 523 23.14 -6.45 -4.61
C LEU A 523 21.91 -5.86 -3.91
N VAL A 524 21.48 -4.66 -4.30
CA VAL A 524 20.36 -3.92 -3.71
C VAL A 524 19.26 -3.67 -4.74
N THR A 525 18.03 -3.58 -4.29
CA THR A 525 16.85 -3.23 -5.10
C THR A 525 15.86 -2.44 -4.26
N VAL A 526 15.09 -1.57 -4.91
CA VAL A 526 13.97 -0.85 -4.30
C VAL A 526 12.66 -1.50 -4.75
N ASP A 527 11.75 -1.60 -3.83
CA ASP A 527 10.36 -1.97 -4.07
C ASP A 527 9.59 -0.67 -4.37
N GLU A 528 9.18 -0.49 -5.62
CA GLU A 528 8.60 0.79 -6.09
C GLU A 528 7.23 1.09 -5.45
N GLU A 529 6.46 0.08 -5.05
CA GLU A 529 5.14 0.31 -4.45
C GLU A 529 5.22 0.61 -2.95
N SER A 530 6.10 -0.09 -2.23
CA SER A 530 6.29 0.10 -0.79
C SER A 530 7.38 1.12 -0.44
N ASP A 531 8.11 1.64 -1.42
CA ASP A 531 9.28 2.51 -1.27
C ASP A 531 10.37 1.91 -0.35
N VAL A 532 10.45 0.57 -0.28
CA VAL A 532 11.38 -0.16 0.60
C VAL A 532 12.63 -0.54 -0.15
N ILE A 533 13.79 -0.24 0.44
CA ILE A 533 15.09 -0.69 -0.06
C ILE A 533 15.50 -2.02 0.60
N ARG A 534 15.96 -2.97 -0.20
CA ARG A 534 16.30 -4.32 0.29
C ARG A 534 17.38 -4.99 -0.55
N LEU A 535 18.00 -6.04 0.01
CA LEU A 535 18.86 -6.93 -0.76
C LEU A 535 18.06 -7.65 -1.86
N VAL A 536 18.71 -7.92 -2.98
CA VAL A 536 18.08 -8.56 -4.15
C VAL A 536 17.52 -9.95 -3.86
N HIS A 537 18.08 -10.62 -2.87
CA HIS A 537 17.68 -11.97 -2.47
C HIS A 537 18.06 -12.26 -1.03
N TYR A 538 17.36 -13.20 -0.36
CA TYR A 538 17.69 -13.58 1.02
C TYR A 538 19.07 -14.28 1.14
N THR A 539 19.55 -14.97 0.11
CA THR A 539 20.91 -15.56 0.13
C THR A 539 22.01 -14.51 0.15
N THR A 540 21.74 -13.31 -0.35
CA THR A 540 22.62 -12.14 -0.18
C THR A 540 22.69 -11.75 1.29
N GLN A 541 21.56 -11.80 2.01
CA GLN A 541 21.52 -11.59 3.44
C GLN A 541 22.31 -12.66 4.20
N GLU A 542 22.08 -13.95 3.90
CA GLU A 542 22.83 -15.07 4.52
C GLU A 542 24.35 -14.93 4.28
N TYR A 543 24.72 -14.49 3.08
CA TYR A 543 26.12 -14.21 2.74
C TYR A 543 26.69 -13.08 3.62
N PHE A 544 26.00 -11.92 3.70
CA PHE A 544 26.47 -10.79 4.51
C PHE A 544 26.45 -11.09 6.01
N GLU A 545 25.49 -11.82 6.53
CA GLU A 545 25.46 -12.26 7.94
C GLU A 545 26.70 -13.10 8.31
N ARG A 546 27.23 -13.88 7.36
CA ARG A 546 28.43 -14.67 7.54
C ARG A 546 29.71 -13.84 7.47
N VAL A 547 29.79 -12.85 6.58
CA VAL A 547 31.01 -12.08 6.34
C VAL A 547 31.06 -10.73 7.07
N ARG A 548 29.97 -10.27 7.65
CA ARG A 548 29.76 -8.91 8.18
C ARG A 548 30.80 -8.46 9.20
N GLU A 549 31.24 -9.35 10.09
CA GLU A 549 32.20 -9.02 11.13
C GLU A 549 33.61 -8.76 10.57
N VAL A 550 33.92 -9.36 9.41
CA VAL A 550 35.20 -9.18 8.72
C VAL A 550 35.11 -8.00 7.75
N TRP A 551 33.97 -7.85 7.07
CA TRP A 551 33.81 -6.88 5.99
C TRP A 551 33.56 -5.46 6.50
N ASN A 552 32.67 -5.28 7.51
CA ASN A 552 32.47 -4.01 8.20
C ASN A 552 32.30 -4.24 9.73
N PRO A 553 33.38 -4.36 10.47
CA PRO A 553 33.34 -4.63 11.92
C PRO A 553 32.75 -3.47 12.73
N LYS A 554 32.68 -2.25 12.18
CA LYS A 554 32.18 -1.06 12.86
C LYS A 554 30.71 -0.74 12.57
N ALA A 555 30.07 -1.51 11.70
CA ALA A 555 28.72 -1.21 11.22
C ALA A 555 27.70 -0.94 12.35
N GLN A 556 27.70 -1.75 13.41
CA GLN A 556 26.77 -1.55 14.55
C GLN A 556 27.04 -0.27 15.34
N GLU A 557 28.31 0.09 15.48
CA GLU A 557 28.72 1.35 16.13
C GLU A 557 28.26 2.56 15.29
N GLU A 558 28.50 2.51 13.99
CA GLU A 558 28.10 3.56 13.05
C GLU A 558 26.57 3.73 13.03
N ILE A 559 25.81 2.63 12.94
CA ILE A 559 24.34 2.67 12.97
C ILE A 559 23.82 3.25 14.30
N ALA A 560 24.36 2.80 15.43
CA ALA A 560 23.96 3.30 16.75
C ALA A 560 24.29 4.79 16.92
N SER A 561 25.47 5.21 16.47
CA SER A 561 25.90 6.60 16.47
C SER A 561 25.01 7.48 15.60
N THR A 562 24.70 7.04 14.38
CA THR A 562 23.80 7.73 13.45
C THR A 562 22.41 7.93 14.06
N CYS A 563 21.83 6.88 14.66
CA CYS A 563 20.53 6.99 15.33
C CYS A 563 20.56 8.01 16.47
N LEU A 564 21.58 7.98 17.32
CA LEU A 564 21.72 8.91 18.46
C LEU A 564 21.95 10.35 17.99
N THR A 565 22.80 10.57 16.99
CA THR A 565 23.05 11.89 16.40
C THR A 565 21.76 12.47 15.84
N TYR A 566 21.02 11.68 15.05
CA TYR A 566 19.73 12.12 14.48
C TYR A 566 18.73 12.52 15.56
N LEU A 567 18.54 11.69 16.59
CA LEU A 567 17.64 11.98 17.71
C LEU A 567 18.10 13.18 18.57
N SER A 568 19.37 13.55 18.47
CA SER A 568 19.96 14.69 19.18
C SER A 568 19.84 16.00 18.42
N PHE A 569 19.28 16.03 17.21
CA PHE A 569 19.10 17.26 16.43
C PHE A 569 18.22 18.27 17.15
N GLN A 570 18.47 19.57 16.91
CA GLN A 570 17.71 20.67 17.51
C GLN A 570 16.22 20.61 17.22
N THR A 571 15.83 20.09 16.07
CA THR A 571 14.43 19.86 15.68
C THR A 571 13.66 19.05 16.72
N PHE A 572 14.31 18.17 17.47
CA PHE A 572 13.70 17.35 18.51
C PHE A 572 13.82 17.93 19.93
N SER A 573 14.45 19.10 20.10
CA SER A 573 14.60 19.79 21.40
C SER A 573 13.27 20.31 21.97
N THR A 574 12.24 20.43 21.14
CA THR A 574 10.89 20.86 21.51
C THR A 574 10.12 19.84 22.36
N GLY A 575 10.58 18.60 22.44
CA GLY A 575 9.92 17.52 23.18
C GLY A 575 8.72 16.94 22.44
N ARG A 576 7.76 16.39 23.18
CA ARG A 576 6.57 15.71 22.63
C ARG A 576 5.70 16.67 21.81
N CYS A 577 5.11 16.14 20.74
CA CYS A 577 4.06 16.83 19.99
C CYS A 577 2.81 17.00 20.85
N THR A 578 2.11 18.13 20.71
CA THR A 578 0.92 18.44 21.51
C THR A 578 -0.36 17.89 20.92
N ASN A 579 -0.34 17.53 19.64
CA ASN A 579 -1.48 16.97 18.90
C ASN A 579 -1.01 16.04 17.77
N ASP A 580 -1.96 15.28 17.22
CA ASP A 580 -1.70 14.28 16.15
C ASP A 580 -1.25 14.93 14.84
N GLU A 581 -1.66 16.17 14.54
CA GLU A 581 -1.30 16.89 13.31
C GLU A 581 0.17 17.31 13.33
N ASP A 582 0.65 17.83 14.46
CA ASP A 582 2.06 18.17 14.68
C ASP A 582 2.93 16.89 14.62
N PHE A 583 2.45 15.79 15.21
CA PHE A 583 3.13 14.50 15.18
C PHE A 583 3.25 13.99 13.74
N ALA A 584 2.16 13.97 12.97
CA ALA A 584 2.16 13.56 11.58
C ALA A 584 3.04 14.45 10.69
N SER A 585 3.12 15.75 10.99
CA SER A 585 4.02 16.68 10.30
C SER A 585 5.49 16.38 10.60
N ARG A 586 5.81 16.11 11.87
CA ARG A 586 7.17 15.76 12.32
C ARG A 586 7.68 14.49 11.63
N ILE A 587 6.86 13.41 11.59
CA ILE A 587 7.22 12.17 10.92
C ILE A 587 7.45 12.38 9.42
N ARG A 588 6.59 13.18 8.77
CA ARG A 588 6.76 13.47 7.33
C ARG A 588 8.02 14.25 7.00
N GLN A 589 8.40 15.19 7.87
CA GLN A 589 9.62 16.02 7.70
C GLN A 589 10.88 15.28 8.12
N ASN A 590 10.76 14.30 9.01
CA ASN A 590 11.88 13.54 9.56
C ASN A 590 11.64 12.03 9.42
N PRO A 591 11.68 11.47 8.21
CA PRO A 591 11.33 10.07 7.96
C PRO A 591 12.07 9.07 8.84
N PHE A 592 13.35 9.30 9.12
CA PHE A 592 14.18 8.38 9.88
C PHE A 592 13.91 8.36 11.39
N VAL A 593 13.13 9.33 11.93
CA VAL A 593 12.90 9.44 13.38
C VAL A 593 12.20 8.21 13.98
N ASP A 594 11.24 7.61 13.29
CA ASP A 594 10.52 6.41 13.78
C ASP A 594 11.47 5.22 13.94
N TYR A 595 12.34 5.01 12.97
CA TYR A 595 13.35 3.95 13.06
C TYR A 595 14.35 4.21 14.19
N ALA A 596 14.94 5.40 14.19
CA ALA A 596 15.96 5.77 15.17
C ALA A 596 15.40 5.68 16.60
N ALA A 597 14.21 6.20 16.86
CA ALA A 597 13.58 6.19 18.17
C ALA A 597 13.35 4.76 18.71
N ARG A 598 12.87 3.87 17.85
CA ARG A 598 12.54 2.48 18.26
C ARG A 598 13.76 1.59 18.45
N TYR A 599 14.82 1.77 17.65
CA TYR A 599 15.87 0.76 17.52
C TYR A 599 17.27 1.21 17.94
N TRP A 600 17.51 2.50 18.24
CA TRP A 600 18.83 2.95 18.69
C TRP A 600 19.37 2.15 19.88
N GLY A 601 18.49 1.86 20.86
CA GLY A 601 18.85 1.09 22.05
C GLY A 601 19.26 -0.34 21.74
N THR A 602 18.58 -0.98 20.79
CA THR A 602 18.91 -2.34 20.34
C THR A 602 20.28 -2.39 19.66
N HIS A 603 20.58 -1.41 18.79
CA HIS A 603 21.89 -1.30 18.17
C HIS A 603 22.99 -0.98 19.21
N ALA A 604 22.72 -0.06 20.15
CA ALA A 604 23.62 0.33 21.20
C ALA A 604 23.99 -0.82 22.16
N LEU A 605 23.09 -1.79 22.38
CA LEU A 605 23.33 -2.93 23.26
C LEU A 605 24.56 -3.76 22.85
N THR A 606 24.85 -3.87 21.56
CA THR A 606 25.99 -4.63 21.04
C THR A 606 27.32 -3.89 21.15
N VAL A 607 27.29 -2.55 21.27
CA VAL A 607 28.45 -1.65 21.22
C VAL A 607 28.49 -0.67 22.40
N GLN A 608 27.99 -1.08 23.57
CA GLN A 608 27.79 -0.22 24.75
C GLN A 608 29.03 0.58 25.17
N GLN A 609 30.22 0.02 25.01
CA GLN A 609 31.45 0.65 25.46
C GLN A 609 31.86 1.84 24.58
N THR A 610 31.68 1.71 23.27
CA THR A 610 32.05 2.74 22.30
C THR A 610 31.03 3.85 22.19
N ILE A 611 29.72 3.54 22.32
CA ILE A 611 28.63 4.50 22.15
C ILE A 611 28.28 5.28 23.44
N LYS A 612 28.84 4.89 24.59
CA LYS A 612 28.51 5.45 25.92
C LYS A 612 28.62 6.97 26.00
N GLU A 613 29.65 7.53 25.39
CA GLU A 613 29.89 9.00 25.43
C GLU A 613 28.82 9.77 24.67
N GLN A 614 28.19 9.19 23.65
CA GLN A 614 27.08 9.80 22.92
C GLN A 614 25.71 9.50 23.59
N ALA A 615 25.52 8.30 24.09
CA ALA A 615 24.25 7.86 24.68
C ALA A 615 23.92 8.58 25.99
N LEU A 616 24.91 8.86 26.89
CA LEU A 616 24.67 9.49 28.19
C LEU A 616 24.13 10.92 28.07
N PRO A 617 24.66 11.82 27.23
CA PRO A 617 24.08 13.13 27.00
C PRO A 617 22.66 13.07 26.46
N PHE A 618 22.39 12.21 25.49
CA PHE A 618 21.05 12.01 24.93
C PHE A 618 20.05 11.55 26.01
N LEU A 619 20.38 10.54 26.81
CA LEU A 619 19.53 10.03 27.90
C LEU A 619 19.30 11.07 29.00
N SER A 620 20.21 12.05 29.17
CA SER A 620 20.08 13.14 30.11
C SER A 620 19.23 14.30 29.60
N ASN A 621 18.99 14.37 28.30
CA ASN A 621 18.18 15.41 27.68
C ASN A 621 16.71 14.96 27.62
N MET A 622 15.93 15.33 28.63
CA MET A 622 14.52 14.92 28.76
C MET A 622 13.63 15.29 27.57
N ASN A 623 13.90 16.38 26.87
CA ASN A 623 13.11 16.80 25.72
C ASN A 623 13.37 15.91 24.51
N GLN A 624 14.64 15.67 24.16
CA GLN A 624 15.00 14.79 23.05
C GLN A 624 14.57 13.34 23.32
N LEU A 625 14.76 12.87 24.56
CA LEU A 625 14.28 11.56 24.97
C LEU A 625 12.75 11.45 24.88
N ALA A 626 12.00 12.48 25.29
CA ALA A 626 10.55 12.51 25.18
C ALA A 626 10.03 12.58 23.73
N CYS A 627 10.85 13.01 22.78
CA CYS A 627 10.57 12.98 21.36
C CYS A 627 10.66 11.55 20.77
N SER A 628 11.47 10.68 21.40
CA SER A 628 11.75 9.31 20.96
C SER A 628 10.93 8.25 21.70
N VAL A 629 9.95 8.66 22.49
CA VAL A 629 8.98 7.82 23.22
C VAL A 629 7.57 8.18 22.77
#